data_dfdb8f1b0721fe6037c1364bd05e70ae
#
_entry.id   dfdb8f1b0721fe6037c1364bd05e70ae
#
_cell.length_a   1.000
_cell.length_b   1.000
_cell.length_c   1.000
_cell.angle_alpha   90.00
_cell.angle_beta   90.00
_cell.angle_gamma   90.00
#
_symmetry.space_group_name_H-M   'P 1'
#
loop_
_entity.id
_entity.type
_entity.pdbx_description
1 polymer ?
#
loop_
_entity_poly.entity_id
_entity_poly.type
_entity_poly.pdbx_seq_one_letter_code
_entity_poly.pdbx_strand_id
1 'polypeptide(L)'
;KPAKLPFAIMAMGFDRFSLLRDKNVSFHKSLGTGKGETFTPTDAHALQWGLVAVVEDIEKFDSSPVVKRWRKNSVTEFRAVLDPISSHGKWAGKEPFVGALKDWDGQVAAITRARIKWSQNFRFWSSVPPVTVSLKAAPGLVAAIGIGEAPIGLQGTFSLWDSAAAIR
;
A
#
# COMPACT_ATOMS: atom_id res chain seq x y z
N LYS A 1 -10.03 5.84 -15.65
CA LYS A 1 -10.22 6.27 -17.06
C LYS A 1 -8.88 6.69 -17.63
N PRO A 2 -8.36 6.09 -18.74
CA PRO A 2 -7.03 6.36 -19.29
C PRO A 2 -6.76 7.84 -19.56
N ALA A 3 -7.73 8.56 -20.11
CA ALA A 3 -7.64 9.99 -20.40
C ALA A 3 -7.34 10.88 -19.18
N LYS A 4 -7.49 10.36 -17.95
CA LYS A 4 -7.23 11.10 -16.71
C LYS A 4 -5.88 10.76 -16.07
N LEU A 5 -5.06 9.92 -16.71
CA LEU A 5 -3.76 9.51 -16.15
C LEU A 5 -2.82 10.70 -15.90
N PRO A 6 -2.62 11.66 -16.82
CA PRO A 6 -1.76 12.81 -16.54
C PRO A 6 -2.27 13.64 -15.35
N PHE A 7 -3.59 13.82 -15.27
CA PHE A 7 -4.21 14.51 -14.14
C PHE A 7 -3.99 13.75 -12.81
N ALA A 8 -4.11 12.42 -12.81
CA ALA A 8 -3.90 11.61 -11.62
C ALA A 8 -2.45 11.72 -11.11
N ILE A 9 -1.47 11.67 -12.00
CA ILE A 9 -0.05 11.84 -11.65
C ILE A 9 0.21 13.22 -11.03
N MET A 10 -0.30 14.29 -11.66
CA MET A 10 -0.19 15.64 -11.11
C MET A 10 -0.91 15.78 -9.77
N ALA A 11 -2.12 15.23 -9.67
CA ALA A 11 -2.90 15.29 -8.43
C ALA A 11 -2.18 14.61 -7.27
N MET A 12 -1.50 13.49 -7.47
CA MET A 12 -0.69 12.83 -6.43
C MET A 12 0.41 13.76 -5.89
N GLY A 13 1.06 14.54 -6.74
CA GLY A 13 2.04 15.53 -6.31
C GLY A 13 1.42 16.61 -5.42
N PHE A 14 0.26 17.18 -5.83
CA PHE A 14 -0.46 18.19 -5.04
C PHE A 14 -1.07 17.61 -3.78
N ASP A 15 -1.59 16.39 -3.82
CA ASP A 15 -2.16 15.71 -2.66
C ASP A 15 -1.15 15.55 -1.53
N ARG A 16 0.11 15.30 -1.87
CA ARG A 16 1.19 15.24 -0.89
C ARG A 16 1.25 16.52 -0.04
N PHE A 17 1.18 17.69 -0.66
CA PHE A 17 1.23 18.96 0.07
C PHE A 17 -0.04 19.20 0.91
N SER A 18 -1.20 18.81 0.39
CA SER A 18 -2.46 18.90 1.11
C SER A 18 -2.46 18.01 2.34
N LEU A 19 -2.02 16.76 2.20
CA LEU A 19 -1.95 15.79 3.28
C LEU A 19 -0.88 16.14 4.34
N LEU A 20 0.25 16.74 3.93
CA LEU A 20 1.28 17.21 4.86
C LEU A 20 0.80 18.37 5.75
N ARG A 21 -0.17 19.15 5.29
CA ARG A 21 -0.74 20.28 6.03
C ARG A 21 -1.99 19.92 6.82
N ASP A 22 -2.54 18.75 6.58
CA ASP A 22 -3.73 18.27 7.29
C ASP A 22 -3.33 17.77 8.68
N LYS A 23 -3.76 18.48 9.72
CA LYS A 23 -3.49 18.11 11.12
C LYS A 23 -4.11 16.76 11.52
N ASN A 24 -5.11 16.31 10.78
CA ASN A 24 -5.74 15.00 10.97
C ASN A 24 -4.87 13.84 10.44
N VAL A 25 -3.80 14.13 9.68
CA VAL A 25 -2.95 13.12 9.02
C VAL A 25 -1.55 13.15 9.61
N SER A 26 -1.21 12.18 10.43
CA SER A 26 0.13 12.06 11.03
C SER A 26 1.16 11.44 10.09
N PHE A 27 0.68 10.58 9.16
CA PHE A 27 1.49 9.92 8.15
C PHE A 27 0.68 9.61 6.89
N HIS A 28 1.29 9.71 5.73
CA HIS A 28 0.68 9.26 4.48
C HIS A 28 1.72 8.82 3.45
N LYS A 29 1.28 7.97 2.52
CA LYS A 29 2.02 7.52 1.35
C LYS A 29 1.09 7.28 0.17
N SER A 30 1.38 7.94 -0.94
CA SER A 30 0.80 7.60 -2.23
C SER A 30 1.63 6.48 -2.87
N LEU A 31 0.96 5.48 -3.38
CA LEU A 31 1.56 4.25 -3.87
C LEU A 31 1.08 3.97 -5.30
N GLY A 32 1.99 3.56 -6.16
CA GLY A 32 1.65 2.78 -7.33
C GLY A 32 1.31 1.36 -6.93
N THR A 33 0.49 0.67 -7.71
CA THR A 33 0.15 -0.73 -7.46
C THR A 33 0.41 -1.60 -8.67
N GLY A 34 0.61 -2.89 -8.43
CA GLY A 34 0.63 -3.92 -9.46
C GLY A 34 -0.75 -4.50 -9.71
N LYS A 35 -0.88 -5.35 -10.71
CA LYS A 35 -2.08 -6.16 -11.00
C LYS A 35 -2.24 -7.33 -10.03
N GLY A 36 -1.16 -7.69 -9.31
CA GLY A 36 -1.11 -8.84 -8.42
C GLY A 36 -0.82 -10.16 -9.14
N GLU A 37 -0.30 -10.08 -10.36
CA GLU A 37 0.01 -11.26 -11.17
C GLU A 37 1.41 -11.82 -10.89
N THR A 38 2.42 -10.98 -11.04
CA THR A 38 3.84 -11.41 -10.98
C THR A 38 4.64 -10.69 -9.90
N PHE A 39 4.15 -9.59 -9.35
CA PHE A 39 4.85 -8.70 -8.41
C PHE A 39 6.19 -8.15 -8.93
N THR A 40 6.41 -8.20 -10.25
CA THR A 40 7.57 -7.62 -10.92
C THR A 40 7.27 -6.21 -11.43
N PRO A 41 8.26 -5.43 -11.89
CA PRO A 41 8.01 -4.09 -12.46
C PRO A 41 7.06 -4.10 -13.67
N THR A 42 7.01 -5.21 -14.42
CA THR A 42 6.11 -5.38 -15.56
C THR A 42 4.65 -5.57 -15.15
N ASP A 43 4.41 -5.88 -13.88
CA ASP A 43 3.08 -6.02 -13.29
C ASP A 43 2.45 -4.66 -12.91
N ALA A 44 3.18 -3.56 -13.06
CA ALA A 44 2.69 -2.23 -12.70
C ALA A 44 1.40 -1.85 -13.42
N HIS A 45 0.41 -1.35 -12.68
CA HIS A 45 -0.88 -0.96 -13.20
C HIS A 45 -1.04 0.57 -13.19
N ALA A 46 -0.82 1.20 -14.34
CA ALA A 46 -0.79 2.67 -14.45
C ALA A 46 -2.11 3.37 -14.10
N LEU A 47 -3.22 2.65 -14.02
CA LEU A 47 -4.56 3.20 -13.71
C LEU A 47 -5.05 2.80 -12.31
N GLN A 48 -4.21 2.14 -11.51
CA GLN A 48 -4.53 1.72 -10.15
C GLN A 48 -3.52 2.33 -9.18
N TRP A 49 -4.04 3.02 -8.19
CA TRP A 49 -3.24 3.79 -7.23
C TRP A 49 -3.67 3.48 -5.82
N GLY A 50 -2.74 3.53 -4.89
CA GLY A 50 -2.99 3.33 -3.48
C GLY A 50 -2.65 4.58 -2.65
N LEU A 51 -3.34 4.73 -1.55
CA LEU A 51 -3.05 5.71 -0.52
C LEU A 51 -3.10 5.01 0.83
N VAL A 52 -2.01 5.10 1.59
CA VAL A 52 -1.98 4.72 3.00
C VAL A 52 -1.91 6.00 3.80
N ALA A 53 -2.78 6.15 4.78
CA ALA A 53 -2.79 7.28 5.70
C ALA A 53 -3.01 6.80 7.13
N VAL A 54 -2.33 7.45 8.08
CA VAL A 54 -2.60 7.32 9.52
C VAL A 54 -3.29 8.60 9.95
N VAL A 55 -4.51 8.46 10.44
CA VAL A 55 -5.42 9.57 10.71
C VAL A 55 -6.00 9.47 12.12
N GLU A 56 -6.32 10.60 12.72
CA GLU A 56 -6.96 10.66 14.03
C GLU A 56 -8.49 10.48 13.92
N ASP A 57 -9.09 11.06 12.89
CA ASP A 57 -10.52 11.04 12.62
C ASP A 57 -10.77 10.56 11.18
N ILE A 58 -11.39 9.39 11.06
CA ILE A 58 -11.65 8.71 9.79
C ILE A 58 -12.72 9.45 8.99
N GLU A 59 -13.78 9.95 9.62
CA GLU A 59 -14.88 10.63 8.94
C GLU A 59 -14.42 11.96 8.35
N LYS A 60 -13.62 12.69 9.12
CA LYS A 60 -12.98 13.92 8.68
C LYS A 60 -12.05 13.65 7.48
N PHE A 61 -11.26 12.59 7.53
CA PHE A 61 -10.40 12.19 6.42
C PHE A 61 -11.21 11.83 5.16
N ASP A 62 -12.26 11.04 5.30
CA ASP A 62 -13.15 10.64 4.21
C ASP A 62 -13.84 11.82 3.53
N SER A 63 -14.13 12.86 4.30
CA SER A 63 -14.70 14.11 3.79
C SER A 63 -13.67 15.08 3.22
N SER A 64 -12.37 14.77 3.29
CA SER A 64 -11.30 15.64 2.83
C SER A 64 -11.34 15.87 1.30
N PRO A 65 -10.83 17.01 0.82
CA PRO A 65 -10.75 17.29 -0.61
C PRO A 65 -9.94 16.25 -1.39
N VAL A 66 -8.93 15.64 -0.76
CA VAL A 66 -8.09 14.62 -1.36
C VAL A 66 -8.92 13.36 -1.64
N VAL A 67 -9.60 12.80 -0.62
CA VAL A 67 -10.43 11.60 -0.77
C VAL A 67 -11.58 11.84 -1.74
N LYS A 68 -12.28 12.97 -1.63
CA LYS A 68 -13.35 13.34 -2.58
C LYS A 68 -12.86 13.40 -4.02
N ARG A 69 -11.67 13.94 -4.25
CA ARG A 69 -11.07 14.01 -5.59
C ARG A 69 -10.72 12.62 -6.13
N TRP A 70 -10.15 11.74 -5.30
CA TRP A 70 -9.86 10.36 -5.69
C TRP A 70 -11.14 9.63 -6.05
N ARG A 71 -12.17 9.66 -5.22
CA ARG A 71 -13.48 9.04 -5.48
C ARG A 71 -14.12 9.54 -6.77
N LYS A 72 -14.14 10.86 -6.99
CA LYS A 72 -14.68 11.46 -8.22
C LYS A 72 -14.01 10.94 -9.50
N ASN A 73 -12.73 10.58 -9.43
CA ASN A 73 -11.93 10.15 -10.59
C ASN A 73 -11.76 8.64 -10.67
N SER A 74 -12.18 7.90 -9.67
CA SER A 74 -12.17 6.43 -9.63
C SER A 74 -13.36 5.84 -10.39
N VAL A 75 -13.20 4.58 -10.80
CA VAL A 75 -14.28 3.72 -11.30
C VAL A 75 -14.64 2.71 -10.21
N THR A 76 -13.61 2.23 -9.50
CA THR A 76 -13.74 1.30 -8.38
C THR A 76 -12.88 1.78 -7.22
N GLU A 77 -13.27 1.46 -6.01
CA GLU A 77 -12.56 1.76 -4.78
C GLU A 77 -12.51 0.51 -3.91
N PHE A 78 -11.32 0.20 -3.42
CA PHE A 78 -11.13 -0.67 -2.26
C PHE A 78 -10.67 0.21 -1.10
N ARG A 79 -11.33 0.11 0.04
CA ARG A 79 -11.00 0.85 1.24
C ARG A 79 -11.06 -0.06 2.46
N ALA A 80 -10.04 -0.02 3.29
CA ALA A 80 -10.01 -0.68 4.57
C ALA A 80 -9.58 0.30 5.66
N VAL A 81 -10.18 0.18 6.83
CA VAL A 81 -9.71 0.81 8.07
C VAL A 81 -9.03 -0.29 8.85
N LEU A 82 -7.81 -0.02 9.30
CA LEU A 82 -6.93 -1.01 9.92
C LEU A 82 -6.38 -0.44 11.22
N ASP A 83 -6.44 -1.25 12.27
CA ASP A 83 -5.75 -0.99 13.52
C ASP A 83 -4.44 -1.79 13.57
N PRO A 84 -3.29 -1.16 13.89
CA PRO A 84 -2.01 -1.85 13.90
C PRO A 84 -1.95 -2.90 15.02
N ILE A 85 -1.65 -4.16 14.66
CA ILE A 85 -1.35 -5.23 15.61
C ILE A 85 0.13 -5.22 15.96
N SER A 86 0.99 -5.14 14.94
CA SER A 86 2.44 -5.03 15.12
C SER A 86 3.07 -4.27 13.98
N SER A 87 4.22 -3.66 14.24
CA SER A 87 5.00 -2.95 13.23
C SER A 87 6.48 -3.12 13.53
N HIS A 88 7.28 -3.34 12.49
CA HIS A 88 8.72 -3.45 12.58
C HIS A 88 9.40 -2.55 11.55
N GLY A 89 10.44 -1.84 12.00
CA GLY A 89 11.25 -0.97 11.14
C GLY A 89 10.59 0.39 10.89
N LYS A 90 11.23 1.16 10.01
CA LYS A 90 10.85 2.56 9.73
C LYS A 90 10.33 2.74 8.32
N TRP A 91 9.28 3.53 8.16
CA TRP A 91 8.79 3.99 6.88
C TRP A 91 9.14 5.45 6.67
N ALA A 92 10.09 5.73 5.76
CA ALA A 92 10.64 7.08 5.55
C ALA A 92 11.19 7.72 6.85
N GLY A 93 11.88 6.92 7.67
CA GLY A 93 12.48 7.38 8.93
C GLY A 93 11.52 7.49 10.11
N LYS A 94 10.23 7.23 9.91
CA LYS A 94 9.18 7.25 10.95
C LYS A 94 8.69 5.83 11.28
N GLU A 95 8.13 5.68 12.46
CA GLU A 95 7.37 4.50 12.90
C GLU A 95 5.89 4.90 12.97
N PRO A 96 5.15 4.86 11.84
CA PRO A 96 3.83 5.48 11.76
C PRO A 96 2.74 4.66 12.42
N PHE A 97 2.94 3.37 12.63
CA PHE A 97 1.94 2.46 13.16
C PHE A 97 2.23 2.19 14.63
N VAL A 98 1.52 2.87 15.50
CA VAL A 98 1.63 2.74 16.95
C VAL A 98 0.36 2.12 17.48
N GLY A 99 0.49 1.12 18.31
CA GLY A 99 -0.62 0.39 18.92
C GLY A 99 -0.42 -1.11 18.84
N ALA A 100 -1.18 -1.83 19.60
CA ALA A 100 -1.24 -3.30 19.57
C ALA A 100 -2.63 -3.74 20.00
N LEU A 101 -3.35 -4.37 19.08
CA LEU A 101 -4.47 -5.23 19.43
C LEU A 101 -3.88 -6.60 19.77
N LYS A 102 -4.06 -7.05 21.01
CA LYS A 102 -3.43 -8.28 21.49
C LYS A 102 -4.21 -9.53 21.10
N ASP A 103 -5.53 -9.44 21.05
CA ASP A 103 -6.42 -10.59 20.83
C ASP A 103 -7.32 -10.29 19.61
N TRP A 104 -6.82 -10.64 18.42
CA TRP A 104 -7.57 -10.50 17.17
C TRP A 104 -7.55 -11.84 16.42
N ASP A 105 -8.73 -12.38 16.14
CA ASP A 105 -8.95 -13.67 15.46
C ASP A 105 -9.53 -13.53 14.03
N GLY A 106 -9.84 -12.31 13.61
CA GLY A 106 -10.36 -12.01 12.30
C GLY A 106 -9.30 -11.84 11.22
N GLN A 107 -9.75 -11.36 10.07
CA GLN A 107 -8.88 -11.06 8.93
C GLN A 107 -7.84 -10.01 9.29
N VAL A 108 -6.65 -10.17 8.75
CA VAL A 108 -5.54 -9.23 8.92
C VAL A 108 -4.95 -8.80 7.59
N ALA A 109 -4.48 -7.57 7.53
CA ALA A 109 -3.70 -7.06 6.42
C ALA A 109 -2.23 -6.95 6.80
N ALA A 110 -1.34 -7.35 5.90
CA ALA A 110 0.09 -7.15 6.06
C ALA A 110 0.63 -6.22 4.98
N ILE A 111 1.46 -5.27 5.39
CA ILE A 111 2.24 -4.43 4.50
C ILE A 111 3.71 -4.76 4.70
N THR A 112 4.32 -5.41 3.73
CA THR A 112 5.75 -5.66 3.71
C THR A 112 6.43 -4.65 2.78
N ARG A 113 7.60 -4.17 3.18
CA ARG A 113 8.35 -3.19 2.39
C ARG A 113 9.84 -3.51 2.40
N ALA A 114 10.45 -3.31 1.25
CA ALA A 114 11.90 -3.42 1.09
C ALA A 114 12.45 -2.20 0.36
N ARG A 115 13.59 -1.70 0.85
CA ARG A 115 14.45 -0.81 0.07
C ARG A 115 15.55 -1.65 -0.54
N ILE A 116 15.51 -1.80 -1.86
CA ILE A 116 16.46 -2.61 -2.59
C ILE A 116 17.67 -1.76 -2.93
N LYS A 117 18.86 -2.21 -2.54
CA LYS A 117 20.11 -1.58 -2.98
C LYS A 117 20.20 -1.74 -4.50
N TRP A 118 20.61 -0.68 -5.20
CA TRP A 118 20.71 -0.69 -6.66
C TRP A 118 21.51 -1.87 -7.19
N SER A 119 22.62 -2.21 -6.56
CA SER A 119 23.48 -3.35 -6.91
C SER A 119 22.81 -4.73 -6.73
N GLN A 120 21.71 -4.81 -5.99
CA GLN A 120 20.97 -6.06 -5.72
C GLN A 120 19.68 -6.19 -6.52
N ASN A 121 19.35 -5.22 -7.36
CA ASN A 121 18.09 -5.21 -8.10
C ASN A 121 17.91 -6.47 -8.96
N PHE A 122 18.92 -6.85 -9.71
CA PHE A 122 18.84 -8.05 -10.59
C PHE A 122 18.56 -9.32 -9.75
N ARG A 123 19.33 -9.51 -8.67
CA ARG A 123 19.15 -10.68 -7.79
C ARG A 123 17.78 -10.68 -7.12
N PHE A 124 17.30 -9.52 -6.67
CA PHE A 124 15.97 -9.37 -6.09
C PHE A 124 14.89 -9.79 -7.09
N TRP A 125 14.91 -9.21 -8.29
CA TRP A 125 13.86 -9.48 -9.28
C TRP A 125 13.89 -10.92 -9.80
N SER A 126 15.06 -11.57 -9.88
CA SER A 126 15.15 -13.00 -10.22
C SER A 126 14.55 -13.91 -9.14
N SER A 127 14.50 -13.45 -7.89
CA SER A 127 13.92 -14.21 -6.76
C SER A 127 12.42 -14.00 -6.60
N VAL A 128 11.81 -13.02 -7.26
CA VAL A 128 10.38 -12.69 -7.09
C VAL A 128 9.44 -13.78 -7.62
N PRO A 129 9.67 -14.42 -8.80
CA PRO A 129 8.75 -15.42 -9.32
C PRO A 129 8.48 -16.60 -8.38
N PRO A 130 9.50 -17.29 -7.81
CA PRO A 130 9.24 -18.39 -6.88
C PRO A 130 8.54 -17.91 -5.59
N VAL A 131 8.86 -16.73 -5.09
CA VAL A 131 8.17 -16.15 -3.93
C VAL A 131 6.71 -15.85 -4.26
N THR A 132 6.42 -15.35 -5.45
CA THR A 132 5.05 -15.10 -5.91
C THR A 132 4.23 -16.39 -5.95
N VAL A 133 4.78 -17.47 -6.47
CA VAL A 133 4.11 -18.78 -6.51
C VAL A 133 3.85 -19.27 -5.08
N SER A 134 4.84 -19.20 -4.21
CA SER A 134 4.71 -19.60 -2.81
C SER A 134 3.64 -18.77 -2.08
N LEU A 135 3.66 -17.45 -2.27
CA LEU A 135 2.66 -16.55 -1.67
C LEU A 135 1.25 -16.90 -2.12
N LYS A 136 1.04 -17.09 -3.44
CA LYS A 136 -0.28 -17.42 -4.00
C LYS A 136 -0.82 -18.78 -3.56
N ALA A 137 0.07 -19.70 -3.23
CA ALA A 137 -0.28 -21.02 -2.71
C ALA A 137 -0.42 -21.06 -1.19
N ALA A 138 -0.14 -19.95 -0.48
CA ALA A 138 -0.16 -19.92 0.96
C ALA A 138 -1.61 -20.06 1.49
N PRO A 139 -1.85 -21.00 2.41
CA PRO A 139 -3.17 -21.15 3.04
C PRO A 139 -3.60 -19.88 3.76
N GLY A 140 -4.86 -19.49 3.60
CA GLY A 140 -5.42 -18.31 4.24
C GLY A 140 -5.09 -16.98 3.55
N LEU A 141 -4.36 -16.96 2.44
CA LEU A 141 -4.21 -15.76 1.63
C LEU A 141 -5.52 -15.45 0.91
N VAL A 142 -6.10 -14.29 1.19
CA VAL A 142 -7.33 -13.79 0.53
C VAL A 142 -6.99 -12.98 -0.72
N ALA A 143 -6.02 -12.07 -0.61
CA ALA A 143 -5.58 -11.23 -1.73
C ALA A 143 -4.16 -10.71 -1.49
N ALA A 144 -3.43 -10.43 -2.57
CA ALA A 144 -2.16 -9.75 -2.51
C ALA A 144 -1.92 -8.91 -3.76
N ILE A 145 -1.35 -7.71 -3.57
CA ILE A 145 -0.92 -6.83 -4.65
C ILE A 145 0.45 -6.26 -4.37
N GLY A 146 1.23 -6.04 -5.42
CA GLY A 146 2.47 -5.28 -5.32
C GLY A 146 2.17 -3.80 -5.09
N ILE A 147 2.96 -3.16 -4.26
CA ILE A 147 2.90 -1.72 -4.00
C ILE A 147 4.29 -1.11 -4.12
N GLY A 148 4.37 0.18 -4.51
CA GLY A 148 5.65 0.87 -4.62
C GLY A 148 5.52 2.38 -4.47
N GLU A 149 6.49 3.02 -3.84
CA GLU A 149 6.57 4.49 -3.73
C GLU A 149 7.32 5.13 -4.90
N ALA A 150 8.07 4.32 -5.64
CA ALA A 150 8.84 4.72 -6.81
C ALA A 150 8.89 3.55 -7.79
N PRO A 151 9.15 3.81 -9.08
CA PRO A 151 9.22 2.75 -10.10
C PRO A 151 10.24 1.66 -9.78
N ILE A 152 11.31 2.01 -9.08
CA ILE A 152 12.42 1.11 -8.77
C ILE A 152 12.94 1.37 -7.35
N GLY A 153 13.25 0.30 -6.61
CA GLY A 153 13.99 0.35 -5.36
C GLY A 153 13.17 0.52 -4.07
N LEU A 154 11.92 0.93 -4.15
CA LEU A 154 11.01 1.03 -3.01
C LEU A 154 9.76 0.19 -3.28
N GLN A 155 9.88 -1.10 -3.02
CA GLN A 155 8.86 -2.10 -3.35
C GLN A 155 8.28 -2.71 -2.08
N GLY A 156 7.08 -3.22 -2.21
CA GLY A 156 6.39 -3.89 -1.13
C GLY A 156 5.22 -4.71 -1.62
N THR A 157 4.54 -5.33 -0.68
CA THR A 157 3.32 -6.09 -0.93
C THR A 157 2.28 -5.68 0.12
N PHE A 158 1.08 -5.41 -0.32
CA PHE A 158 -0.10 -5.42 0.52
C PHE A 158 -0.78 -6.76 0.36
N SER A 159 -1.05 -7.45 1.46
CA SER A 159 -1.73 -8.74 1.45
C SER A 159 -2.81 -8.81 2.53
N LEU A 160 -3.89 -9.49 2.23
CA LEU A 160 -5.02 -9.74 3.11
C LEU A 160 -5.08 -11.23 3.41
N TRP A 161 -5.27 -11.58 4.67
CA TRP A 161 -5.22 -12.95 5.18
C TRP A 161 -6.44 -13.24 6.06
N ASP A 162 -6.86 -14.49 6.09
CA ASP A 162 -7.99 -14.94 6.91
C ASP A 162 -7.73 -14.74 8.41
N SER A 163 -6.48 -14.85 8.84
CA SER A 163 -6.10 -14.69 10.24
C SER A 163 -4.63 -14.30 10.39
N ALA A 164 -4.23 -13.84 11.58
CA ALA A 164 -2.85 -13.57 11.91
C ALA A 164 -1.99 -14.86 11.94
N ALA A 165 -2.58 -16.01 12.18
CA ALA A 165 -1.87 -17.29 12.16
C ALA A 165 -1.48 -17.71 10.74
N ALA A 166 -2.23 -17.31 9.72
CA ALA A 166 -1.94 -17.63 8.31
C ALA A 166 -0.70 -16.90 7.74
N ILE A 167 -0.26 -15.82 8.38
CA ILE A 167 0.94 -15.06 7.96
C ILE A 167 2.26 -15.70 8.45
N ARG A 168 2.20 -16.65 9.41
CA ARG A 168 3.38 -17.24 10.05
C ARG A 168 4.05 -18.32 9.24
#